data_cd5b20c92682d84a4e185ca5387e4dbe
#
_entry.id   cd5b20c92682d84a4e185ca5387e4dbe
#
_cell.length_a   1.000
_cell.length_b   1.000
_cell.length_c   1.000
_cell.angle_alpha   90.00
_cell.angle_beta   90.00
_cell.angle_gamma   90.00
#
_symmetry.space_group_name_H-M   'P 1'
#
loop_
_entity.id
_entity.type
_entity.pdbx_description
1 polymer ?
#
loop_
_entity_poly.entity_id
_entity_poly.type
_entity_poly.pdbx_seq_one_letter_code
_entity_poly.pdbx_strand_id
1 'polypeptide(L)'
;MEILNYEILIHASPEKVWQILWDPDTYTEWTQYFAPGFSMHSDWQVNGRTVFLDANGDGMVSTITELEEFKLVTFKHLGMLEDGIEDLDSEEVKQWSGVLEKYVLEDVNGSTMLSVELETSKDHVELMNNGLQRGFETVKQLAEA
;
A
#
# COMPACT_ATOMS: atom_id res chain seq x y z
N MET A 1 -15.70 2.34 9.38
CA MET A 1 -14.29 2.35 8.92
C MET A 1 -13.62 3.65 9.28
N GLU A 2 -12.43 3.55 9.80
CA GLU A 2 -11.60 4.72 10.08
C GLU A 2 -10.78 5.08 8.85
N ILE A 3 -10.53 6.38 8.66
CA ILE A 3 -9.67 6.87 7.58
C ILE A 3 -8.39 7.39 8.22
N LEU A 4 -7.25 6.86 7.76
CA LEU A 4 -5.94 7.29 8.21
C LEU A 4 -5.28 8.08 7.10
N ASN A 5 -4.63 9.19 7.46
CA ASN A 5 -3.85 10.01 6.55
C ASN A 5 -2.45 10.16 7.10
N TYR A 6 -1.45 10.02 6.24
CA TYR A 6 -0.05 10.25 6.61
C TYR A 6 0.67 10.85 5.42
N GLU A 7 1.57 11.80 5.69
CA GLU A 7 2.39 12.38 4.64
C GLU A 7 3.82 12.62 5.13
N ILE A 8 4.77 12.59 4.21
CA ILE A 8 6.18 12.81 4.49
C ILE A 8 6.85 13.47 3.29
N LEU A 9 7.72 14.45 3.55
CA LEU A 9 8.52 15.07 2.51
C LEU A 9 9.81 14.27 2.34
N ILE A 10 10.09 13.88 1.09
CA ILE A 10 11.25 13.07 0.73
C ILE A 10 12.09 13.86 -0.27
N HIS A 11 13.37 14.03 0.02
CA HIS A 11 14.29 14.76 -0.85
C HIS A 11 14.82 13.86 -1.96
N ALA A 12 13.92 13.43 -2.81
CA ALA A 12 14.19 12.64 -4.01
C ALA A 12 13.04 12.87 -5.00
N SER A 13 13.29 12.57 -6.28
CA SER A 13 12.28 12.78 -7.32
C SER A 13 11.09 11.84 -7.17
N PRO A 14 9.92 12.21 -7.69
CA PRO A 14 8.78 11.29 -7.70
C PRO A 14 9.07 9.95 -8.37
N GLU A 15 9.87 9.93 -9.43
CA GLU A 15 10.30 8.68 -10.09
C GLU A 15 11.05 7.77 -9.14
N LYS A 16 12.00 8.34 -8.38
CA LYS A 16 12.80 7.58 -7.41
C LYS A 16 11.91 7.04 -6.29
N VAL A 17 11.05 7.87 -5.72
CA VAL A 17 10.15 7.48 -4.65
C VAL A 17 9.19 6.38 -5.11
N TRP A 18 8.64 6.52 -6.32
CA TRP A 18 7.76 5.51 -6.91
C TRP A 18 8.46 4.15 -7.03
N GLN A 19 9.72 4.14 -7.50
CA GLN A 19 10.50 2.91 -7.61
C GLN A 19 10.71 2.25 -6.24
N ILE A 20 11.05 3.05 -5.22
CA ILE A 20 11.23 2.52 -3.86
C ILE A 20 9.93 1.93 -3.31
N LEU A 21 8.81 2.58 -3.57
CA LEU A 21 7.51 2.10 -3.09
C LEU A 21 7.16 0.73 -3.66
N TRP A 22 7.44 0.49 -4.94
CA TRP A 22 6.82 -0.63 -5.64
C TRP A 22 7.78 -1.71 -6.14
N ASP A 23 9.10 -1.49 -6.13
CA ASP A 23 10.05 -2.56 -6.44
C ASP A 23 9.94 -3.67 -5.40
N PRO A 24 9.97 -4.94 -5.80
CA PRO A 24 9.77 -6.06 -4.86
C PRO A 24 10.69 -6.04 -3.64
N ASP A 25 11.97 -5.78 -3.84
CA ASP A 25 12.95 -5.81 -2.74
C ASP A 25 12.72 -4.69 -1.74
N THR A 26 12.48 -3.48 -2.22
CA THR A 26 12.25 -2.33 -1.34
C THR A 26 10.85 -2.35 -0.76
N TYR A 27 9.88 -2.88 -1.47
CA TYR A 27 8.52 -3.04 -0.95
C TYR A 27 8.51 -3.92 0.32
N THR A 28 9.18 -5.06 0.28
CA THR A 28 9.29 -5.96 1.44
C THR A 28 9.99 -5.26 2.60
N GLU A 29 10.97 -4.41 2.30
CA GLU A 29 11.73 -3.70 3.33
C GLU A 29 10.87 -2.65 4.05
N TRP A 30 10.16 -1.78 3.31
CA TRP A 30 9.41 -0.72 3.99
C TRP A 30 8.09 -1.22 4.58
N THR A 31 7.55 -2.34 4.10
CA THR A 31 6.29 -2.89 4.62
C THR A 31 6.49 -3.87 5.78
N GLN A 32 7.72 -4.18 6.17
CA GLN A 32 7.99 -5.13 7.24
C GLN A 32 7.32 -4.79 8.56
N TYR A 33 6.98 -3.53 8.75
CA TYR A 33 6.33 -3.06 9.98
C TYR A 33 4.83 -3.34 10.01
N PHE A 34 4.24 -3.75 8.89
CA PHE A 34 2.88 -4.27 8.82
C PHE A 34 2.89 -5.79 9.03
N ALA A 35 3.77 -6.48 8.30
CA ALA A 35 3.97 -7.93 8.44
C ALA A 35 5.33 -8.28 7.83
N PRO A 36 6.15 -9.10 8.50
CA PRO A 36 7.42 -9.53 7.93
C PRO A 36 7.20 -10.38 6.68
N GLY A 37 8.05 -10.21 5.68
CA GLY A 37 7.96 -10.97 4.43
C GLY A 37 6.79 -10.60 3.54
N PHE A 38 6.26 -9.40 3.71
CA PHE A 38 5.13 -8.91 2.92
C PHE A 38 5.53 -8.67 1.47
N SER A 39 4.66 -9.02 0.53
CA SER A 39 4.90 -8.83 -0.90
C SER A 39 3.63 -8.37 -1.61
N MET A 40 3.83 -7.82 -2.81
CA MET A 40 2.72 -7.38 -3.66
C MET A 40 2.96 -7.89 -5.08
N HIS A 41 1.90 -8.36 -5.72
CA HIS A 41 1.94 -8.84 -7.11
C HIS A 41 0.80 -8.18 -7.88
N SER A 42 1.12 -7.42 -8.90
CA SER A 42 0.14 -6.63 -9.65
C SER A 42 0.45 -6.65 -11.14
N ASP A 43 -0.60 -6.61 -11.96
CA ASP A 43 -0.46 -6.38 -13.39
C ASP A 43 -0.34 -4.89 -13.72
N TRP A 44 -0.46 -4.01 -12.72
CA TRP A 44 -0.37 -2.56 -12.85
C TRP A 44 -1.34 -1.99 -13.88
N GLN A 45 -2.56 -2.51 -13.87
CA GLN A 45 -3.62 -2.04 -14.76
C GLN A 45 -4.87 -1.69 -13.97
N VAL A 46 -5.51 -0.59 -14.35
CA VAL A 46 -6.81 -0.22 -13.79
C VAL A 46 -7.81 -1.34 -14.08
N ASN A 47 -8.55 -1.73 -13.06
CA ASN A 47 -9.49 -2.86 -13.07
C ASN A 47 -8.81 -4.22 -13.25
N GLY A 48 -7.49 -4.28 -13.12
CA GLY A 48 -6.73 -5.53 -13.15
C GLY A 48 -6.69 -6.21 -11.78
N ARG A 49 -5.70 -7.08 -11.60
CA ARG A 49 -5.57 -7.86 -10.37
C ARG A 49 -4.31 -7.48 -9.61
N THR A 50 -4.46 -7.22 -8.32
CA THR A 50 -3.35 -6.99 -7.40
C THR A 50 -3.58 -7.86 -6.18
N VAL A 51 -2.54 -8.55 -5.69
CA VAL A 51 -2.60 -9.30 -4.45
C VAL A 51 -1.50 -8.84 -3.50
N PHE A 52 -1.85 -8.74 -2.23
CA PHE A 52 -0.92 -8.41 -1.15
C PHE A 52 -0.81 -9.64 -0.26
N LEU A 53 0.40 -10.15 -0.07
CA LEU A 53 0.62 -11.44 0.60
C LEU A 53 1.60 -11.29 1.75
N ASP A 54 1.35 -12.02 2.84
CA ASP A 54 2.31 -12.19 3.92
C ASP A 54 3.31 -13.31 3.60
N ALA A 55 4.19 -13.63 4.56
CA ALA A 55 5.21 -14.65 4.36
C ALA A 55 4.64 -16.05 4.11
N ASN A 56 3.39 -16.30 4.49
CA ASN A 56 2.72 -17.58 4.29
C ASN A 56 1.96 -17.66 2.96
N GLY A 57 1.94 -16.56 2.18
CA GLY A 57 1.18 -16.51 0.95
C GLY A 57 -0.29 -16.17 1.14
N ASP A 58 -0.68 -15.72 2.33
CA ASP A 58 -2.04 -15.29 2.64
C ASP A 58 -2.13 -13.77 2.61
N GLY A 59 -3.28 -13.22 2.29
CA GLY A 59 -3.44 -11.79 2.28
C GLY A 59 -4.72 -11.31 1.64
N MET A 60 -4.61 -10.28 0.78
CA MET A 60 -5.78 -9.64 0.19
C MET A 60 -5.74 -9.68 -1.33
N VAL A 61 -6.94 -9.85 -1.91
CA VAL A 61 -7.18 -9.67 -3.35
C VAL A 61 -7.71 -8.26 -3.55
N SER A 62 -7.13 -7.55 -4.49
CA SER A 62 -7.42 -6.13 -4.72
C SER A 62 -7.43 -5.82 -6.21
N THR A 63 -7.87 -4.60 -6.54
CA THR A 63 -7.78 -4.06 -7.89
C THR A 63 -7.30 -2.62 -7.81
N ILE A 64 -6.71 -2.12 -8.89
CA ILE A 64 -6.34 -0.72 -9.02
C ILE A 64 -7.54 0.02 -9.62
N THR A 65 -7.97 1.10 -8.99
CA THR A 65 -9.08 1.93 -9.48
C THR A 65 -8.60 3.21 -10.13
N GLU A 66 -7.41 3.70 -9.74
CA GLU A 66 -6.78 4.88 -10.33
C GLU A 66 -5.29 4.63 -10.44
N LEU A 67 -4.70 5.02 -11.56
CA LEU A 67 -3.26 4.89 -11.75
C LEU A 67 -2.75 5.98 -12.69
N GLU A 68 -1.78 6.72 -12.20
CA GLU A 68 -0.99 7.65 -13.01
C GLU A 68 0.46 7.48 -12.57
N GLU A 69 1.28 6.88 -13.44
CA GLU A 69 2.65 6.53 -13.09
C GLU A 69 3.42 7.71 -12.51
N PHE A 70 4.14 7.48 -11.41
CA PHE A 70 4.93 8.47 -10.66
C PHE A 70 4.09 9.52 -9.92
N LYS A 71 2.75 9.45 -9.97
CA LYS A 71 1.88 10.46 -9.35
C LYS A 71 0.89 9.89 -8.37
N LEU A 72 0.16 8.84 -8.75
CA LEU A 72 -0.83 8.26 -7.83
C LEU A 72 -1.17 6.82 -8.20
N VAL A 73 -1.57 6.09 -7.19
CA VAL A 73 -2.23 4.79 -7.34
C VAL A 73 -3.24 4.61 -6.21
N THR A 74 -4.42 4.12 -6.57
CA THR A 74 -5.45 3.76 -5.59
C THR A 74 -5.75 2.28 -5.75
N PHE A 75 -5.59 1.54 -4.65
CA PHE A 75 -5.98 0.13 -4.54
C PHE A 75 -7.34 0.04 -3.86
N LYS A 76 -8.19 -0.83 -4.37
CA LYS A 76 -9.45 -1.19 -3.74
C LYS A 76 -9.36 -2.63 -3.31
N HIS A 77 -9.48 -2.88 -2.02
CA HIS A 77 -9.37 -4.23 -1.47
C HIS A 77 -10.72 -4.93 -1.58
N LEU A 78 -10.75 -6.11 -2.21
CA LEU A 78 -11.97 -6.81 -2.54
C LEU A 78 -12.28 -7.96 -1.61
N GLY A 79 -11.25 -8.67 -1.15
CA GLY A 79 -11.44 -9.85 -0.32
C GLY A 79 -10.13 -10.41 0.20
N MET A 80 -10.22 -11.61 0.73
CA MET A 80 -9.09 -12.33 1.31
C MET A 80 -8.59 -13.44 0.38
N LEU A 81 -7.31 -13.75 0.51
CA LEU A 81 -6.69 -14.94 -0.10
C LEU A 81 -6.07 -15.73 1.04
N GLU A 82 -6.50 -16.98 1.22
CA GLU A 82 -6.00 -17.84 2.29
C GLU A 82 -5.88 -19.27 1.75
N ASP A 83 -4.70 -19.86 1.89
CA ASP A 83 -4.40 -21.20 1.37
C ASP A 83 -4.72 -21.35 -0.12
N GLY A 84 -4.50 -20.27 -0.89
CA GLY A 84 -4.79 -20.24 -2.32
C GLY A 84 -6.26 -20.07 -2.66
N ILE A 85 -7.12 -19.89 -1.68
CA ILE A 85 -8.58 -19.76 -1.87
C ILE A 85 -8.99 -18.30 -1.68
N GLU A 86 -9.69 -17.75 -2.68
CA GLU A 86 -10.22 -16.39 -2.61
C GLU A 86 -11.57 -16.37 -1.91
N ASP A 87 -11.74 -15.41 -1.00
CA ASP A 87 -13.00 -15.14 -0.32
C ASP A 87 -13.39 -13.69 -0.59
N LEU A 88 -14.38 -13.50 -1.44
CA LEU A 88 -14.86 -12.17 -1.82
C LEU A 88 -16.26 -11.86 -1.25
N ASP A 89 -16.94 -12.81 -0.65
CA ASP A 89 -18.36 -12.67 -0.35
C ASP A 89 -18.81 -13.23 1.03
N SER A 90 -17.88 -13.66 1.88
CA SER A 90 -18.25 -14.05 3.24
C SER A 90 -18.78 -12.85 4.03
N GLU A 91 -19.52 -13.10 5.10
CA GLU A 91 -20.03 -12.03 5.97
C GLU A 91 -18.90 -11.19 6.56
N GLU A 92 -17.78 -11.82 6.91
CA GLU A 92 -16.61 -11.13 7.43
C GLU A 92 -16.03 -10.19 6.38
N VAL A 93 -15.82 -10.68 5.16
CA VAL A 93 -15.25 -9.89 4.06
C VAL A 93 -16.20 -8.75 3.68
N LYS A 94 -17.50 -8.98 3.63
CA LYS A 94 -18.48 -7.95 3.27
C LYS A 94 -18.43 -6.74 4.20
N GLN A 95 -17.96 -6.90 5.43
CA GLN A 95 -17.85 -5.80 6.38
C GLN A 95 -16.80 -4.76 5.98
N TRP A 96 -15.80 -5.14 5.22
CA TRP A 96 -14.71 -4.24 4.83
C TRP A 96 -14.40 -4.21 3.33
N SER A 97 -14.96 -5.10 2.54
CA SER A 97 -14.73 -5.12 1.09
C SER A 97 -15.04 -3.76 0.46
N GLY A 98 -14.16 -3.29 -0.40
CA GLY A 98 -14.29 -1.99 -1.04
C GLY A 98 -13.49 -0.88 -0.38
N VAL A 99 -12.76 -1.15 0.72
CA VAL A 99 -11.91 -0.13 1.34
C VAL A 99 -10.78 0.26 0.41
N LEU A 100 -10.39 1.53 0.48
CA LEU A 100 -9.42 2.13 -0.42
C LEU A 100 -8.09 2.40 0.27
N GLU A 101 -7.02 2.32 -0.51
CA GLU A 101 -5.68 2.68 -0.10
C GLU A 101 -5.07 3.50 -1.22
N LYS A 102 -4.91 4.81 -1.00
CA LYS A 102 -4.48 5.75 -2.04
C LYS A 102 -3.15 6.39 -1.71
N TYR A 103 -2.22 6.29 -2.64
CA TYR A 103 -0.89 6.92 -2.55
C TYR A 103 -0.80 8.04 -3.58
N VAL A 104 -0.34 9.22 -3.13
CA VAL A 104 -0.16 10.38 -4.00
C VAL A 104 1.26 10.90 -3.83
N LEU A 105 1.94 11.15 -4.96
CA LEU A 105 3.28 11.72 -5.00
C LEU A 105 3.18 13.08 -5.66
N GLU A 106 3.45 14.15 -4.90
CA GLU A 106 3.44 15.51 -5.40
C GLU A 106 4.87 16.02 -5.53
N ASP A 107 5.23 16.54 -6.71
CA ASP A 107 6.54 17.14 -6.93
C ASP A 107 6.57 18.52 -6.26
N VAL A 108 7.53 18.69 -5.33
CA VAL A 108 7.73 19.94 -4.60
C VAL A 108 9.17 20.39 -4.86
N ASN A 109 9.37 21.11 -5.95
CA ASN A 109 10.69 21.65 -6.34
C ASN A 109 11.77 20.55 -6.46
N GLY A 110 11.41 19.41 -7.04
CA GLY A 110 12.30 18.27 -7.22
C GLY A 110 12.32 17.28 -6.07
N SER A 111 11.72 17.64 -4.94
CA SER A 111 11.44 16.72 -3.84
C SER A 111 10.04 16.16 -3.99
N THR A 112 9.68 15.19 -3.19
CA THR A 112 8.37 14.53 -3.27
C THR A 112 7.65 14.62 -1.93
N MET A 113 6.42 15.13 -1.95
CA MET A 113 5.49 14.95 -0.84
C MET A 113 4.73 13.65 -1.08
N LEU A 114 5.05 12.62 -0.30
CA LEU A 114 4.37 11.33 -0.36
C LEU A 114 3.24 11.33 0.65
N SER A 115 2.02 11.08 0.19
CA SER A 115 0.88 10.98 1.07
C SER A 115 0.10 9.70 0.82
N VAL A 116 -0.54 9.20 1.87
CA VAL A 116 -1.41 8.04 1.80
C VAL A 116 -2.72 8.34 2.52
N GLU A 117 -3.80 7.86 1.94
CA GLU A 117 -5.10 7.81 2.59
C GLU A 117 -5.53 6.35 2.62
N LEU A 118 -5.76 5.82 3.82
CA LEU A 118 -6.00 4.40 4.04
C LEU A 118 -7.26 4.23 4.88
N GLU A 119 -8.19 3.42 4.38
CA GLU A 119 -9.35 3.01 5.16
C GLU A 119 -9.06 1.70 5.88
N THR A 120 -9.36 1.63 7.17
CA THR A 120 -9.13 0.42 7.96
C THR A 120 -10.16 0.31 9.07
N SER A 121 -10.25 -0.87 9.67
CA SER A 121 -11.14 -1.08 10.82
C SER A 121 -10.54 -0.43 12.06
N LYS A 122 -11.40 -0.06 13.00
CA LYS A 122 -11.01 0.52 14.27
C LYS A 122 -9.97 -0.31 15.01
N ASP A 123 -10.07 -1.62 14.93
CA ASP A 123 -9.17 -2.55 15.63
C ASP A 123 -7.75 -2.56 15.05
N HIS A 124 -7.55 -2.08 13.82
CA HIS A 124 -6.27 -2.08 13.12
C HIS A 124 -5.62 -0.70 13.03
N VAL A 125 -6.25 0.34 13.56
CA VAL A 125 -5.74 1.73 13.44
C VAL A 125 -4.31 1.85 13.98
N GLU A 126 -4.06 1.30 15.15
CA GLU A 126 -2.76 1.43 15.81
C GLU A 126 -1.65 0.73 15.02
N LEU A 127 -1.93 -0.49 14.55
CA LEU A 127 -1.00 -1.25 13.71
C LEU A 127 -0.71 -0.50 12.41
N MET A 128 -1.74 0.02 11.75
CA MET A 128 -1.60 0.73 10.47
C MET A 128 -0.85 2.04 10.65
N ASN A 129 -1.14 2.82 11.69
CA ASN A 129 -0.41 4.06 11.96
C ASN A 129 1.08 3.80 12.20
N ASN A 130 1.41 2.79 13.00
CA ASN A 130 2.80 2.43 13.26
C ASN A 130 3.50 1.97 11.97
N GLY A 131 2.82 1.13 11.17
CA GLY A 131 3.35 0.64 9.91
C GLY A 131 3.59 1.76 8.91
N LEU A 132 2.65 2.69 8.77
CA LEU A 132 2.80 3.83 7.87
C LEU A 132 3.94 4.74 8.31
N GLN A 133 4.01 5.08 9.58
CA GLN A 133 5.06 5.96 10.08
C GLN A 133 6.45 5.36 9.86
N ARG A 134 6.67 4.13 10.30
CA ARG A 134 7.96 3.46 10.17
C ARG A 134 8.28 3.10 8.72
N GLY A 135 7.28 2.65 7.99
CA GLY A 135 7.45 2.29 6.58
C GLY A 135 7.84 3.49 5.73
N PHE A 136 7.15 4.61 5.90
CA PHE A 136 7.44 5.82 5.13
C PHE A 136 8.77 6.45 5.49
N GLU A 137 9.21 6.34 6.75
CA GLU A 137 10.57 6.74 7.12
C GLU A 137 11.61 5.87 6.40
N THR A 138 11.33 4.56 6.26
CA THR A 138 12.20 3.67 5.50
C THR A 138 12.23 4.04 4.02
N VAL A 139 11.08 4.35 3.42
CA VAL A 139 11.01 4.83 2.04
C VAL A 139 11.88 6.09 1.87
N LYS A 140 11.77 7.03 2.81
CA LYS A 140 12.58 8.25 2.80
C LYS A 140 14.07 7.95 2.86
N GLN A 141 14.49 7.08 3.77
CA GLN A 141 15.90 6.70 3.90
C GLN A 141 16.43 6.05 2.62
N LEU A 142 15.67 5.15 2.04
CA LEU A 142 16.07 4.45 0.81
C LEU A 142 16.13 5.39 -0.40
N ALA A 143 15.17 6.29 -0.50
CA ALA A 143 15.11 7.22 -1.63
C ALA A 143 16.18 8.31 -1.56
N GLU A 144 16.54 8.73 -0.36
CA GLU A 144 17.55 9.79 -0.14
C GLU A 144 18.98 9.26 -0.06
N ALA A 145 19.16 7.97 -0.09
CA ALA A 145 20.49 7.36 0.00
C ALA A 145 21.30 7.59 -1.29
#